data_b34d850e96bd2e83253905f38c12dd00
#
_entry.id   b34d850e96bd2e83253905f38c12dd00
#
_cell.length_a   1.000
_cell.length_b   1.000
_cell.length_c   1.000
_cell.angle_alpha   90.00
_cell.angle_beta   90.00
_cell.angle_gamma   90.00
#
_symmetry.space_group_name_H-M   'P 1'
#
loop_
_entity.id
_entity.type
_entity.pdbx_description
1 polymer ?
#
loop_
_entity_poly.entity_id
_entity_poly.type
_entity_poly.pdbx_seq_one_letter_code
_entity_poly.pdbx_strand_id
1 'polypeptide(L)'
;MPGRLGLQWSRRADGTRNRGRGHDVDVDAVSRQLLDGLGGRGNVLSNEACMTRLRVGVRDMSLVDLEAIGRVEGVMGVVEADTLQIVFGPGRVNRVLEAFSGLTGIARGSERMDASSLARQNKAQGKARHTGPVQAFLKRVANMFVPLLPGIIAAGLINGLANVVDHACGGALGGQWWYEGVRTMGWALFAYLPIFAGYNAAREFGGSPILGGIAGAVCVANPSMPLLGTYGGAQAILPMTGAVYNPAMGGLVAALLAGALSAGLERQVRKVMPSVIDTFATPLIVLVVGGIAIIAVLQPLGATLTQGVYAAMSFVYERLGVLGGFVLSAGFLPLVSVGMHQALTPIHVMLNDPSGPTGGINYLLPVLMMSGGGQVGAGIALFLKTGNERLRGYVRDSIAVGLLGVGEPLMYAVTLPLGRPFVTACLGAGVGGALATLFHIGTVSQGVSGLFGLLIVQPGQQLAYLVAMVAAYASGFALTWLFGVDEDRIDEVYGT
;
A
#
# COMPACT_ATOMS: atom_id res chain seq x y z
N MET A 1 -30.38 25.84 -37.98
CA MET A 1 -31.79 25.67 -37.51
C MET A 1 -31.90 24.36 -36.77
N PRO A 2 -32.54 24.34 -35.65
CA PRO A 2 -32.33 23.34 -34.57
C PRO A 2 -33.48 22.33 -34.47
N GLY A 3 -33.18 21.18 -33.85
CA GLY A 3 -34.19 20.21 -33.44
C GLY A 3 -33.95 19.75 -31.99
N ARG A 4 -34.61 20.41 -31.04
CA ARG A 4 -34.77 19.90 -29.68
C ARG A 4 -35.86 18.82 -29.69
N LEU A 5 -35.57 17.66 -29.13
CA LEU A 5 -36.58 16.70 -28.69
C LEU A 5 -36.50 16.56 -27.17
N GLY A 6 -37.44 17.24 -26.48
CA GLY A 6 -37.75 17.03 -25.08
C GLY A 6 -38.66 15.81 -24.93
N LEU A 7 -38.32 14.93 -24.04
CA LEU A 7 -39.22 13.89 -23.55
C LEU A 7 -39.72 14.25 -22.13
N GLN A 8 -40.97 14.74 -22.12
CA GLN A 8 -41.81 14.80 -20.94
C GLN A 8 -42.26 13.39 -20.56
N TRP A 9 -42.07 12.99 -19.32
CA TRP A 9 -42.78 11.86 -18.74
C TRP A 9 -43.84 12.37 -17.80
N SER A 10 -45.10 12.20 -18.22
CA SER A 10 -46.30 12.46 -17.47
C SER A 10 -46.49 11.44 -16.34
N ARG A 11 -46.85 11.97 -15.15
CA ARG A 11 -47.37 11.20 -14.01
C ARG A 11 -48.69 10.51 -14.39
N ARG A 12 -48.83 9.23 -14.14
CA ARG A 12 -50.09 8.57 -13.82
C ARG A 12 -49.93 7.83 -12.50
N ALA A 13 -50.75 8.24 -11.56
CA ALA A 13 -51.00 7.53 -10.33
C ALA A 13 -51.89 6.32 -10.65
N ASP A 14 -51.54 5.14 -10.16
CA ASP A 14 -52.57 4.24 -9.62
C ASP A 14 -51.94 3.27 -8.59
N GLY A 15 -52.80 2.91 -7.66
CA GLY A 15 -52.51 2.44 -6.34
C GLY A 15 -52.13 0.95 -6.18
N THR A 16 -51.83 0.68 -4.93
CA THR A 16 -51.78 -0.62 -4.25
C THR A 16 -50.65 -1.62 -4.60
N ARG A 17 -49.60 -1.63 -3.76
CA ARG A 17 -49.25 -2.77 -2.91
C ARG A 17 -48.01 -2.46 -2.06
N ASN A 18 -48.30 -2.19 -0.79
CA ASN A 18 -47.34 -2.04 0.28
C ASN A 18 -46.75 -3.41 0.65
N ARG A 19 -45.42 -3.64 0.48
CA ARG A 19 -44.60 -4.58 1.29
C ARG A 19 -43.12 -4.25 1.12
N GLY A 20 -42.48 -3.71 2.18
CA GLY A 20 -41.06 -3.93 2.46
C GLY A 20 -40.04 -3.00 1.79
N ARG A 21 -40.21 -1.66 1.90
CA ARG A 21 -39.07 -0.73 1.81
C ARG A 21 -38.94 -0.02 3.14
N GLY A 22 -37.82 -0.27 3.84
CA GLY A 22 -37.43 0.53 4.99
C GLY A 22 -37.45 1.99 4.59
N HIS A 23 -38.14 2.85 5.37
CA HIS A 23 -38.18 4.30 5.21
C HIS A 23 -36.72 4.80 5.11
N ASP A 24 -36.35 5.30 3.96
CA ASP A 24 -35.13 6.07 3.79
C ASP A 24 -35.39 7.42 4.49
N VAL A 25 -34.87 7.56 5.70
CA VAL A 25 -34.97 8.75 6.52
C VAL A 25 -34.33 9.90 5.76
N ASP A 26 -35.02 11.02 5.60
CA ASP A 26 -34.46 12.23 5.00
C ASP A 26 -33.32 12.76 5.90
N VAL A 27 -32.11 12.42 5.52
CA VAL A 27 -30.88 12.71 6.27
C VAL A 27 -30.66 14.20 6.45
N ASP A 28 -31.07 15.01 5.47
CA ASP A 28 -30.96 16.48 5.53
C ASP A 28 -31.95 17.08 6.50
N ALA A 29 -33.21 16.56 6.55
CA ALA A 29 -34.21 16.97 7.52
C ALA A 29 -33.77 16.59 8.95
N VAL A 30 -33.30 15.38 9.15
CA VAL A 30 -32.74 14.90 10.44
C VAL A 30 -31.60 15.79 10.90
N SER A 31 -30.64 16.09 10.02
CA SER A 31 -29.47 16.90 10.38
C SER A 31 -29.87 18.35 10.78
N ARG A 32 -30.88 18.93 10.14
CA ARG A 32 -31.40 20.25 10.52
C ARG A 32 -32.10 20.21 11.88
N GLN A 33 -32.96 19.22 12.11
CA GLN A 33 -33.64 19.07 13.41
C GLN A 33 -32.64 18.84 14.56
N LEU A 34 -31.59 18.09 14.32
CA LEU A 34 -30.50 17.95 15.29
C LEU A 34 -29.79 19.27 15.57
N LEU A 35 -29.51 20.05 14.53
CA LEU A 35 -28.82 21.33 14.67
C LEU A 35 -29.67 22.33 15.47
N ASP A 36 -30.99 22.35 15.23
CA ASP A 36 -31.93 23.18 15.99
C ASP A 36 -31.98 22.74 17.45
N GLY A 37 -32.11 21.43 17.74
CA GLY A 37 -32.10 20.90 19.10
C GLY A 37 -30.77 21.07 19.83
N LEU A 38 -29.67 21.26 19.14
CA LEU A 38 -28.35 21.52 19.72
C LEU A 38 -28.11 23.02 20.03
N GLY A 39 -29.10 23.88 19.80
CA GLY A 39 -28.97 25.32 20.02
C GLY A 39 -28.33 26.07 18.85
N GLY A 40 -28.36 25.46 17.64
CA GLY A 40 -27.91 26.05 16.41
C GLY A 40 -26.39 25.91 16.15
N ARG A 41 -25.98 26.37 14.95
CA ARG A 41 -24.59 26.23 14.48
C ARG A 41 -23.55 26.85 15.42
N GLY A 42 -23.87 27.96 16.07
CA GLY A 42 -22.93 28.66 16.97
C GLY A 42 -22.62 27.92 18.25
N ASN A 43 -23.44 26.93 18.62
CA ASN A 43 -23.28 26.13 19.81
C ASN A 43 -22.47 24.83 19.55
N VAL A 44 -22.37 24.40 18.30
CA VAL A 44 -21.62 23.18 17.94
C VAL A 44 -20.11 23.48 17.79
N LEU A 45 -19.30 22.78 18.56
CA LEU A 45 -17.83 22.91 18.57
C LEU A 45 -17.13 21.80 17.76
N SER A 46 -17.69 20.57 17.83
CA SER A 46 -17.15 19.40 17.15
C SER A 46 -18.25 18.44 16.79
N ASN A 47 -18.05 17.66 15.74
CA ASN A 47 -18.96 16.60 15.32
C ASN A 47 -18.17 15.36 14.88
N GLU A 48 -18.60 14.19 15.35
CA GLU A 48 -17.93 12.93 15.12
C GLU A 48 -18.93 11.78 15.01
N ALA A 49 -18.63 10.79 14.12
CA ALA A 49 -19.39 9.54 14.09
C ALA A 49 -18.53 8.37 14.63
N CYS A 50 -19.15 7.58 15.49
CA CYS A 50 -18.59 6.33 15.97
C CYS A 50 -19.63 5.21 15.77
N MET A 51 -19.31 4.23 14.93
CA MET A 51 -20.13 3.06 14.56
C MET A 51 -21.66 3.25 14.54
N THR A 52 -22.26 3.66 15.63
CA THR A 52 -23.72 3.83 15.82
C THR A 52 -24.13 5.17 16.40
N ARG A 53 -23.18 6.06 16.73
CA ARG A 53 -23.44 7.31 17.48
C ARG A 53 -22.83 8.51 16.78
N LEU A 54 -23.59 9.59 16.70
CA LEU A 54 -23.08 10.92 16.41
C LEU A 54 -22.69 11.58 17.75
N ARG A 55 -21.43 11.95 17.90
CA ARG A 55 -20.91 12.69 19.04
C ARG A 55 -20.79 14.15 18.67
N VAL A 56 -21.32 15.02 19.50
CA VAL A 56 -21.29 16.46 19.26
C VAL A 56 -20.74 17.15 20.49
N GLY A 57 -19.65 17.89 20.31
CA GLY A 57 -19.18 18.82 21.32
C GLY A 57 -19.98 20.12 21.21
N VAL A 58 -20.53 20.56 22.32
CA VAL A 58 -21.30 21.81 22.40
C VAL A 58 -20.62 22.81 23.32
N ARG A 59 -20.77 24.09 23.02
CA ARG A 59 -20.20 25.18 23.79
C ARG A 59 -20.98 25.40 25.10
N ASP A 60 -22.30 25.34 25.04
CA ASP A 60 -23.20 25.60 26.15
C ASP A 60 -24.32 24.56 26.16
N MET A 61 -24.32 23.68 27.17
CA MET A 61 -25.31 22.63 27.36
C MET A 61 -26.72 23.20 27.73
N SER A 62 -26.78 24.40 28.25
CA SER A 62 -28.08 25.02 28.59
C SER A 62 -28.94 25.39 27.36
N LEU A 63 -28.31 25.47 26.20
CA LEU A 63 -28.98 25.72 24.92
C LEU A 63 -29.41 24.43 24.21
N VAL A 64 -29.11 23.26 24.78
CA VAL A 64 -29.41 21.96 24.16
C VAL A 64 -30.77 21.45 24.64
N ASP A 65 -31.66 21.16 23.71
CA ASP A 65 -32.94 20.52 23.97
C ASP A 65 -32.83 18.98 23.72
N LEU A 66 -32.53 18.26 24.81
CA LEU A 66 -32.38 16.81 24.77
C LEU A 66 -33.66 16.06 24.39
N GLU A 67 -34.85 16.62 24.77
CA GLU A 67 -36.14 16.03 24.41
C GLU A 67 -36.40 16.17 22.91
N ALA A 68 -36.12 17.35 22.35
CA ALA A 68 -36.29 17.60 20.94
C ALA A 68 -35.35 16.68 20.12
N ILE A 69 -34.08 16.52 20.52
CA ILE A 69 -33.13 15.62 19.88
C ILE A 69 -33.60 14.17 19.96
N GLY A 70 -34.12 13.74 21.11
CA GLY A 70 -34.66 12.38 21.31
C GLY A 70 -35.88 12.04 20.43
N ARG A 71 -36.64 13.06 19.96
CA ARG A 71 -37.79 12.89 19.07
C ARG A 71 -37.45 12.91 17.60
N VAL A 72 -36.20 13.20 17.22
CA VAL A 72 -35.75 13.23 15.83
C VAL A 72 -35.83 11.84 15.23
N GLU A 73 -36.38 11.72 14.04
CA GLU A 73 -36.56 10.44 13.36
C GLU A 73 -35.22 9.70 13.16
N GLY A 74 -35.15 8.45 13.63
CA GLY A 74 -33.97 7.61 13.56
C GLY A 74 -33.04 7.72 14.75
N VAL A 75 -33.25 8.64 15.70
CA VAL A 75 -32.54 8.67 16.98
C VAL A 75 -33.08 7.60 17.89
N MET A 76 -32.22 6.74 18.39
CA MET A 76 -32.56 5.64 19.29
C MET A 76 -32.35 5.99 20.77
N GLY A 77 -31.61 7.06 21.04
CA GLY A 77 -31.35 7.57 22.37
C GLY A 77 -30.28 8.66 22.36
N VAL A 78 -30.22 9.42 23.43
CA VAL A 78 -29.22 10.48 23.66
C VAL A 78 -28.55 10.22 24.99
N VAL A 79 -27.22 10.29 25.02
CA VAL A 79 -26.41 10.05 26.22
C VAL A 79 -25.51 11.26 26.45
N GLU A 80 -25.59 11.83 27.63
CA GLU A 80 -24.69 12.88 28.09
C GLU A 80 -23.43 12.24 28.66
N ALA A 81 -22.29 12.65 28.13
CA ALA A 81 -20.96 12.31 28.62
C ALA A 81 -20.08 13.55 28.41
N ASP A 82 -18.76 13.40 28.28
CA ASP A 82 -17.85 14.51 27.93
C ASP A 82 -18.25 15.20 26.61
N THR A 83 -18.96 14.49 25.74
CA THR A 83 -19.64 14.98 24.53
C THR A 83 -21.05 14.41 24.47
N LEU A 84 -21.98 15.15 23.85
CA LEU A 84 -23.33 14.65 23.62
C LEU A 84 -23.33 13.53 22.59
N GLN A 85 -23.82 12.34 22.95
CA GLN A 85 -23.84 11.16 22.09
C GLN A 85 -25.26 10.85 21.63
N ILE A 86 -25.53 11.00 20.34
CA ILE A 86 -26.83 10.75 19.71
C ILE A 86 -26.75 9.40 18.99
N VAL A 87 -27.53 8.43 19.41
CA VAL A 87 -27.47 7.04 18.92
C VAL A 87 -28.41 6.86 17.73
N PHE A 88 -27.87 6.44 16.58
CA PHE A 88 -28.63 6.21 15.34
C PHE A 88 -28.68 4.73 14.90
N GLY A 89 -27.86 3.87 15.48
CA GLY A 89 -27.69 2.51 15.00
C GLY A 89 -26.73 2.37 13.81
N PRO A 90 -26.35 1.13 13.44
CA PRO A 90 -25.35 0.88 12.42
C PRO A 90 -25.80 1.34 11.03
N GLY A 91 -24.87 1.96 10.27
CA GLY A 91 -25.03 2.35 8.87
C GLY A 91 -25.69 3.72 8.62
N ARG A 92 -26.40 4.31 9.59
CA ARG A 92 -27.08 5.62 9.41
C ARG A 92 -26.20 6.79 9.84
N VAL A 93 -25.41 6.63 10.89
CA VAL A 93 -24.64 7.70 11.52
C VAL A 93 -23.68 8.41 10.56
N ASN A 94 -23.06 7.71 9.63
CA ASN A 94 -22.12 8.31 8.69
C ASN A 94 -22.80 9.23 7.67
N ARG A 95 -24.01 8.88 7.22
CA ARG A 95 -24.81 9.73 6.32
C ARG A 95 -25.31 10.99 7.06
N VAL A 96 -25.74 10.83 8.31
CA VAL A 96 -26.13 11.95 9.16
C VAL A 96 -24.93 12.86 9.44
N LEU A 97 -23.76 12.32 9.77
CA LEU A 97 -22.54 13.13 9.96
C LEU A 97 -22.16 13.91 8.71
N GLU A 98 -22.33 13.32 7.53
CA GLU A 98 -22.02 13.99 6.25
C GLU A 98 -22.89 15.23 6.03
N ALA A 99 -24.20 15.09 6.15
CA ALA A 99 -25.13 16.18 6.04
C ALA A 99 -24.98 17.22 7.16
N PHE A 100 -24.78 16.75 8.40
CA PHE A 100 -24.56 17.61 9.57
C PHE A 100 -23.27 18.43 9.47
N SER A 101 -22.17 17.82 8.98
CA SER A 101 -20.92 18.54 8.71
C SER A 101 -21.07 19.60 7.62
N GLY A 102 -21.89 19.33 6.60
CA GLY A 102 -22.23 20.29 5.56
C GLY A 102 -22.99 21.50 6.12
N LEU A 103 -23.94 21.28 7.04
CA LEU A 103 -24.72 22.33 7.67
C LEU A 103 -23.94 23.16 8.69
N THR A 104 -23.09 22.50 9.49
CA THR A 104 -22.29 23.16 10.53
C THR A 104 -21.07 23.86 9.98
N GLY A 105 -20.54 23.39 8.83
CA GLY A 105 -19.25 23.83 8.28
C GLY A 105 -18.06 23.37 9.12
N ILE A 106 -18.28 22.47 10.08
CA ILE A 106 -17.24 21.90 10.92
C ILE A 106 -16.73 20.63 10.20
N ALA A 107 -15.43 20.60 9.91
CA ALA A 107 -14.79 19.41 9.34
C ALA A 107 -15.04 18.20 10.25
N ARG A 108 -15.24 17.03 9.66
CA ARG A 108 -15.44 15.78 10.38
C ARG A 108 -14.30 15.60 11.40
N GLY A 109 -14.61 15.79 12.67
CA GLY A 109 -13.68 15.57 13.76
C GLY A 109 -13.88 14.14 14.27
N SER A 110 -12.79 13.39 14.36
CA SER A 110 -12.79 12.11 15.04
C SER A 110 -12.07 12.27 16.38
N GLU A 111 -12.79 12.26 17.47
CA GLU A 111 -12.18 12.18 18.82
C GLU A 111 -11.96 10.74 19.29
N ARG A 112 -12.43 9.74 18.58
CA ARG A 112 -11.89 8.39 18.72
C ARG A 112 -11.07 8.11 17.48
N MET A 113 -9.77 8.40 17.56
CA MET A 113 -8.85 7.85 16.58
C MET A 113 -9.03 6.33 16.60
N ASP A 114 -9.61 5.78 15.53
CA ASP A 114 -9.52 4.34 15.31
C ASP A 114 -8.03 3.98 15.17
N ALA A 115 -7.69 2.70 15.27
CA ALA A 115 -6.31 2.25 15.16
C ALA A 115 -5.63 2.78 13.88
N SER A 116 -6.38 2.96 12.78
CA SER A 116 -5.84 3.48 11.51
C SER A 116 -5.55 4.97 11.55
N SER A 117 -6.36 5.79 12.23
CA SER A 117 -6.12 7.23 12.36
C SER A 117 -4.98 7.52 13.32
N LEU A 118 -4.92 6.82 14.45
CA LEU A 118 -3.78 6.87 15.37
C LEU A 118 -2.49 6.42 14.69
N ALA A 119 -2.54 5.34 13.90
CA ALA A 119 -1.41 4.86 13.11
C ALA A 119 -0.94 5.92 12.10
N ARG A 120 -1.85 6.61 11.40
CA ARG A 120 -1.50 7.69 10.46
C ARG A 120 -0.81 8.86 11.17
N GLN A 121 -1.32 9.26 12.34
CA GLN A 121 -0.74 10.36 13.12
C GLN A 121 0.65 10.00 13.62
N ASN A 122 0.85 8.83 14.22
CA ASN A 122 2.14 8.36 14.71
C ASN A 122 3.14 8.15 13.55
N LYS A 123 2.68 7.65 12.40
CA LYS A 123 3.49 7.54 11.18
C LYS A 123 3.95 8.93 10.67
N ALA A 124 3.07 9.94 10.70
CA ALA A 124 3.42 11.30 10.29
C ALA A 124 4.45 11.93 11.24
N GLN A 125 4.28 11.76 12.56
CA GLN A 125 5.25 12.24 13.56
C GLN A 125 6.61 11.54 13.45
N GLY A 126 6.63 10.22 13.22
CA GLY A 126 7.85 9.46 13.00
C GLY A 126 8.61 9.94 11.76
N LYS A 127 7.90 10.21 10.65
CA LYS A 127 8.49 10.77 9.42
C LYS A 127 9.10 12.15 9.58
N ALA A 128 8.55 13.00 10.47
CA ALA A 128 9.06 14.36 10.69
C ALA A 128 10.39 14.38 11.46
N ARG A 129 10.71 13.34 12.23
CA ARG A 129 11.91 13.28 13.07
C ARG A 129 13.18 12.82 12.34
N HIS A 130 13.08 12.28 11.14
CA HIS A 130 14.20 11.69 10.43
C HIS A 130 14.35 12.35 9.04
N THR A 131 15.42 13.10 8.80
CA THR A 131 15.64 13.90 7.58
C THR A 131 17.07 13.77 6.99
N GLY A 132 17.66 12.58 7.08
CA GLY A 132 18.99 12.33 6.48
C GLY A 132 18.96 12.23 4.95
N PRO A 133 20.10 12.49 4.25
CA PRO A 133 20.17 12.44 2.78
C PRO A 133 19.86 11.06 2.21
N VAL A 134 20.26 9.98 2.86
CA VAL A 134 19.93 8.59 2.47
C VAL A 134 18.42 8.37 2.54
N GLN A 135 17.79 8.86 3.59
CA GLN A 135 16.34 8.74 3.77
C GLN A 135 15.57 9.56 2.72
N ALA A 136 16.07 10.76 2.39
CA ALA A 136 15.49 11.55 1.31
C ALA A 136 15.56 10.82 -0.04
N PHE A 137 16.68 10.16 -0.33
CA PHE A 137 16.84 9.33 -1.53
C PHE A 137 15.87 8.15 -1.54
N LEU A 138 15.82 7.36 -0.46
CA LEU A 138 14.92 6.20 -0.35
C LEU A 138 13.45 6.61 -0.42
N LYS A 139 13.10 7.79 0.13
CA LYS A 139 11.76 8.35 0.00
C LYS A 139 11.40 8.68 -1.45
N ARG A 140 12.33 9.24 -2.23
CA ARG A 140 12.10 9.48 -3.67
C ARG A 140 11.89 8.18 -4.42
N VAL A 141 12.73 7.15 -4.16
CA VAL A 141 12.53 5.82 -4.74
C VAL A 141 11.14 5.27 -4.40
N ALA A 142 10.75 5.34 -3.12
CA ALA A 142 9.41 4.93 -2.68
C ALA A 142 8.29 5.68 -3.42
N ASN A 143 8.41 7.00 -3.58
CA ASN A 143 7.41 7.83 -4.27
C ASN A 143 7.18 7.41 -5.74
N MET A 144 8.22 6.88 -6.41
CA MET A 144 8.08 6.37 -7.78
C MET A 144 7.24 5.09 -7.83
N PHE A 145 7.26 4.26 -6.76
CA PHE A 145 6.57 2.96 -6.71
C PHE A 145 5.20 3.00 -6.02
N VAL A 146 4.98 3.90 -5.08
CA VAL A 146 3.70 4.01 -4.34
C VAL A 146 2.48 4.08 -5.26
N PRO A 147 2.49 4.86 -6.38
CA PRO A 147 1.36 4.87 -7.30
C PRO A 147 1.12 3.54 -8.01
N LEU A 148 2.14 2.69 -8.11
CA LEU A 148 2.06 1.39 -8.79
C LEU A 148 1.61 0.26 -7.85
N LEU A 149 1.72 0.44 -6.52
CA LEU A 149 1.44 -0.60 -5.53
C LEU A 149 0.06 -1.26 -5.69
N PRO A 150 -1.05 -0.52 -5.88
CA PRO A 150 -2.35 -1.16 -6.07
C PRO A 150 -2.38 -2.10 -7.28
N GLY A 151 -1.75 -1.68 -8.39
CA GLY A 151 -1.63 -2.49 -9.60
C GLY A 151 -0.72 -3.70 -9.40
N ILE A 152 0.42 -3.53 -8.74
CA ILE A 152 1.36 -4.61 -8.41
C ILE A 152 0.69 -5.67 -7.53
N ILE A 153 -0.04 -5.24 -6.49
CA ILE A 153 -0.76 -6.15 -5.59
C ILE A 153 -1.86 -6.89 -6.36
N ALA A 154 -2.68 -6.19 -7.14
CA ALA A 154 -3.75 -6.81 -7.92
C ALA A 154 -3.19 -7.82 -8.93
N ALA A 155 -2.16 -7.44 -9.69
CA ALA A 155 -1.48 -8.31 -10.65
C ALA A 155 -0.87 -9.55 -9.97
N GLY A 156 -0.24 -9.35 -8.81
CA GLY A 156 0.31 -10.43 -7.98
C GLY A 156 -0.75 -11.42 -7.50
N LEU A 157 -1.90 -10.92 -7.01
CA LEU A 157 -3.01 -11.76 -6.55
C LEU A 157 -3.66 -12.52 -7.73
N ILE A 158 -3.85 -11.88 -8.89
CA ILE A 158 -4.38 -12.55 -10.09
C ILE A 158 -3.46 -13.71 -10.48
N ASN A 159 -2.15 -13.48 -10.59
CA ASN A 159 -1.19 -14.51 -10.95
C ASN A 159 -1.09 -15.60 -9.89
N GLY A 160 -1.08 -15.22 -8.60
CA GLY A 160 -1.04 -16.15 -7.48
C GLY A 160 -2.26 -17.07 -7.46
N LEU A 161 -3.46 -16.50 -7.61
CA LEU A 161 -4.70 -17.28 -7.66
C LEU A 161 -4.75 -18.19 -8.88
N ALA A 162 -4.35 -17.68 -10.06
CA ALA A 162 -4.26 -18.49 -11.28
C ALA A 162 -3.32 -19.70 -11.09
N ASN A 163 -2.15 -19.49 -10.47
CA ASN A 163 -1.20 -20.57 -10.20
C ASN A 163 -1.76 -21.60 -9.20
N VAL A 164 -2.47 -21.17 -8.15
CA VAL A 164 -3.11 -22.07 -7.18
C VAL A 164 -4.16 -22.94 -7.85
N VAL A 165 -5.00 -22.33 -8.69
CA VAL A 165 -6.07 -23.06 -9.42
C VAL A 165 -5.49 -24.05 -10.41
N ASP A 166 -4.46 -23.66 -11.20
CA ASP A 166 -3.80 -24.56 -12.14
C ASP A 166 -3.14 -25.75 -11.41
N HIS A 167 -2.45 -25.48 -10.29
CA HIS A 167 -1.86 -26.54 -9.48
C HIS A 167 -2.90 -27.49 -8.92
N ALA A 168 -4.04 -26.97 -8.45
CA ALA A 168 -5.17 -27.80 -7.97
C ALA A 168 -5.78 -28.66 -9.08
N CYS A 169 -5.72 -28.19 -10.32
CA CYS A 169 -6.15 -28.92 -11.53
C CYS A 169 -5.05 -29.82 -12.13
N GLY A 170 -3.94 -30.04 -11.42
CA GLY A 170 -2.83 -30.88 -11.89
C GLY A 170 -2.05 -30.31 -13.06
N GLY A 171 -2.06 -28.97 -13.26
CA GLY A 171 -1.37 -28.29 -14.38
C GLY A 171 -2.12 -28.38 -15.72
N ALA A 172 -3.41 -28.75 -15.70
CA ALA A 172 -4.21 -29.00 -16.91
C ALA A 172 -4.76 -27.73 -17.58
N LEU A 173 -4.58 -26.53 -16.96
CA LEU A 173 -5.17 -25.29 -17.46
C LEU A 173 -4.28 -24.59 -18.49
N GLY A 174 -3.01 -24.96 -18.59
CA GLY A 174 -2.11 -24.40 -19.61
C GLY A 174 -2.67 -24.59 -21.02
N GLY A 175 -2.68 -23.50 -21.83
CA GLY A 175 -3.24 -23.49 -23.17
C GLY A 175 -4.76 -23.26 -23.26
N GLN A 176 -5.47 -23.22 -22.14
CA GLN A 176 -6.87 -22.81 -22.13
C GLN A 176 -6.97 -21.29 -22.30
N TRP A 177 -7.70 -20.83 -23.34
CA TRP A 177 -7.75 -19.40 -23.71
C TRP A 177 -8.18 -18.46 -22.56
N TRP A 178 -9.14 -18.89 -21.76
CA TRP A 178 -9.62 -18.08 -20.61
C TRP A 178 -8.57 -18.00 -19.49
N TYR A 179 -7.83 -19.09 -19.24
CA TYR A 179 -6.77 -19.13 -18.26
C TYR A 179 -5.59 -18.25 -18.68
N GLU A 180 -5.16 -18.37 -19.96
CA GLU A 180 -4.12 -17.51 -20.51
C GLU A 180 -4.57 -16.03 -20.56
N GLY A 181 -5.87 -15.78 -20.77
CA GLY A 181 -6.47 -14.44 -20.65
C GLY A 181 -6.32 -13.86 -19.25
N VAL A 182 -6.64 -14.62 -18.20
CA VAL A 182 -6.47 -14.21 -16.80
C VAL A 182 -4.98 -13.94 -16.49
N ARG A 183 -4.09 -14.83 -16.92
CA ARG A 183 -2.64 -14.64 -16.75
C ARG A 183 -2.13 -13.40 -17.48
N THR A 184 -2.63 -13.14 -18.67
CA THR A 184 -2.31 -11.91 -19.43
C THR A 184 -2.67 -10.66 -18.64
N MET A 185 -3.84 -10.61 -17.99
CA MET A 185 -4.22 -9.49 -17.12
C MET A 185 -3.26 -9.34 -15.94
N GLY A 186 -2.86 -10.43 -15.30
CA GLY A 186 -1.90 -10.42 -14.19
C GLY A 186 -0.48 -10.03 -14.61
N TRP A 187 -0.05 -10.38 -15.83
CA TRP A 187 1.29 -10.08 -16.31
C TRP A 187 1.40 -8.72 -17.03
N ALA A 188 0.30 -8.11 -17.46
CA ALA A 188 0.31 -6.87 -18.23
C ALA A 188 1.11 -5.73 -17.56
N LEU A 189 0.93 -5.54 -16.24
CA LEU A 189 1.69 -4.54 -15.51
C LEU A 189 3.19 -4.88 -15.47
N PHE A 190 3.54 -6.12 -15.16
CA PHE A 190 4.94 -6.53 -14.98
C PHE A 190 5.72 -6.51 -16.29
N ALA A 191 5.10 -6.91 -17.40
CA ALA A 191 5.73 -6.88 -18.72
C ALA A 191 6.14 -5.47 -19.17
N TYR A 192 5.37 -4.44 -18.78
CA TYR A 192 5.62 -3.05 -19.14
C TYR A 192 6.02 -2.17 -17.95
N LEU A 193 6.40 -2.78 -16.84
CA LEU A 193 6.75 -2.05 -15.61
C LEU A 193 7.84 -0.99 -15.81
N PRO A 194 8.89 -1.19 -16.65
CA PRO A 194 9.87 -0.15 -16.93
C PRO A 194 9.25 1.14 -17.48
N ILE A 195 8.18 1.05 -18.27
CA ILE A 195 7.46 2.24 -18.80
C ILE A 195 6.85 3.04 -17.66
N PHE A 196 6.12 2.36 -16.77
CA PHE A 196 5.48 3.00 -15.62
C PHE A 196 6.51 3.55 -14.61
N ALA A 197 7.61 2.84 -14.43
CA ALA A 197 8.70 3.27 -13.57
C ALA A 197 9.39 4.53 -14.12
N GLY A 198 9.70 4.57 -15.41
CA GLY A 198 10.26 5.74 -16.08
C GLY A 198 9.31 6.95 -16.04
N TYR A 199 8.00 6.72 -16.26
CA TYR A 199 6.96 7.72 -16.15
C TYR A 199 6.93 8.36 -14.74
N ASN A 200 6.89 7.54 -13.70
CA ASN A 200 6.84 8.01 -12.32
C ASN A 200 8.17 8.64 -11.88
N ALA A 201 9.30 8.13 -12.35
CA ALA A 201 10.60 8.72 -12.08
C ALA A 201 10.70 10.14 -12.68
N ALA A 202 10.31 10.33 -13.93
CA ALA A 202 10.29 11.65 -14.53
C ALA A 202 9.36 12.61 -13.76
N ARG A 203 8.19 12.14 -13.35
CA ARG A 203 7.25 12.91 -12.52
C ARG A 203 7.86 13.31 -11.17
N GLU A 204 8.51 12.36 -10.47
CA GLU A 204 9.14 12.63 -9.16
C GLU A 204 10.28 13.67 -9.27
N PHE A 205 11.01 13.66 -10.39
CA PHE A 205 12.06 14.62 -10.66
C PHE A 205 11.58 15.90 -11.38
N GLY A 206 10.26 16.11 -11.53
CA GLY A 206 9.67 17.34 -12.04
C GLY A 206 9.82 17.55 -13.55
N GLY A 207 9.94 16.46 -14.32
CA GLY A 207 9.93 16.47 -15.79
C GLY A 207 8.58 15.98 -16.34
N SER A 208 8.51 15.90 -17.67
CA SER A 208 7.35 15.34 -18.38
C SER A 208 7.24 13.84 -18.15
N PRO A 209 6.15 13.35 -17.53
CA PRO A 209 5.97 11.92 -17.27
C PRO A 209 5.96 11.07 -18.55
N ILE A 210 5.42 11.61 -19.64
CA ILE A 210 5.36 10.91 -20.93
C ILE A 210 6.76 10.68 -21.51
N LEU A 211 7.65 11.69 -21.44
CA LEU A 211 9.04 11.52 -21.89
C LEU A 211 9.77 10.48 -21.05
N GLY A 212 9.52 10.46 -19.74
CA GLY A 212 10.02 9.42 -18.85
C GLY A 212 9.47 8.02 -19.17
N GLY A 213 8.19 7.92 -19.53
CA GLY A 213 7.58 6.66 -19.98
C GLY A 213 8.19 6.15 -21.29
N ILE A 214 8.42 7.03 -22.26
CA ILE A 214 9.11 6.68 -23.52
C ILE A 214 10.56 6.23 -23.23
N ALA A 215 11.28 6.95 -22.36
CA ALA A 215 12.61 6.55 -21.92
C ALA A 215 12.62 5.17 -21.23
N GLY A 216 11.60 4.88 -20.41
CA GLY A 216 11.39 3.55 -19.83
C GLY A 216 11.07 2.47 -20.87
N ALA A 217 10.35 2.83 -21.95
CA ALA A 217 10.05 1.89 -23.05
C ALA A 217 11.30 1.42 -23.80
N VAL A 218 12.34 2.24 -23.86
CA VAL A 218 13.66 1.83 -24.41
C VAL A 218 14.29 0.69 -23.58
N CYS A 219 13.85 0.51 -22.33
CA CYS A 219 14.31 -0.57 -21.43
C CYS A 219 13.41 -1.82 -21.47
N VAL A 220 12.48 -1.93 -22.42
CA VAL A 220 11.60 -3.09 -22.60
C VAL A 220 12.03 -3.88 -23.83
N ALA A 221 12.24 -5.19 -23.66
CA ALA A 221 12.49 -6.07 -24.78
C ALA A 221 11.21 -6.26 -25.62
N ASN A 222 11.21 -5.77 -26.84
CA ASN A 222 10.11 -5.92 -27.79
C ASN A 222 10.69 -6.27 -29.18
N PRO A 223 10.28 -7.39 -29.79
CA PRO A 223 10.75 -7.80 -31.10
C PRO A 223 10.54 -6.78 -32.23
N SER A 224 9.57 -5.88 -32.06
CA SER A 224 9.29 -4.79 -33.00
C SER A 224 10.25 -3.60 -32.90
N MET A 225 11.11 -3.58 -31.87
CA MET A 225 12.13 -2.52 -31.72
C MET A 225 13.31 -2.77 -32.67
N PRO A 226 13.77 -1.76 -33.44
CA PRO A 226 14.78 -1.95 -34.47
C PRO A 226 16.10 -2.57 -33.99
N LEU A 227 16.56 -2.24 -32.78
CA LEU A 227 17.79 -2.83 -32.19
C LEU A 227 17.65 -4.29 -31.79
N LEU A 228 16.43 -4.81 -31.64
CA LEU A 228 16.16 -6.22 -31.39
C LEU A 228 15.80 -6.97 -32.65
N GLY A 229 15.27 -6.26 -33.63
CA GLY A 229 15.04 -6.82 -34.95
C GLY A 229 16.40 -7.17 -35.56
N THR A 230 16.60 -8.43 -35.86
CA THR A 230 17.77 -8.89 -36.59
C THR A 230 17.78 -8.31 -37.99
N TYR A 231 18.31 -7.12 -38.18
CA TYR A 231 18.63 -6.62 -39.50
C TYR A 231 19.76 -7.50 -40.05
N GLY A 232 19.40 -8.47 -40.89
CA GLY A 232 20.34 -9.37 -41.51
C GLY A 232 21.02 -10.41 -40.60
N GLY A 233 20.43 -10.73 -39.45
CA GLY A 233 20.94 -11.78 -38.55
C GLY A 233 22.09 -11.34 -37.63
N ALA A 234 22.52 -10.09 -37.67
CA ALA A 234 23.59 -9.58 -36.79
C ALA A 234 23.02 -9.05 -35.47
N GLN A 235 23.57 -9.53 -34.35
CA GLN A 235 23.27 -8.96 -33.04
C GLN A 235 23.93 -7.58 -32.90
N ALA A 236 23.18 -6.58 -32.42
CA ALA A 236 23.74 -5.27 -32.14
C ALA A 236 24.77 -5.37 -30.99
N ILE A 237 26.00 -4.92 -31.24
CA ILE A 237 27.09 -4.87 -30.26
C ILE A 237 27.22 -3.43 -29.76
N LEU A 238 27.25 -3.25 -28.47
CA LEU A 238 27.46 -1.94 -27.84
C LEU A 238 28.92 -1.50 -28.06
N PRO A 239 29.17 -0.31 -28.68
CA PRO A 239 30.52 0.12 -29.01
C PRO A 239 31.44 0.30 -27.81
N MET A 240 30.86 0.64 -26.63
CA MET A 240 31.64 0.93 -25.42
C MET A 240 32.04 -0.32 -24.64
N THR A 241 31.21 -1.37 -24.64
CA THR A 241 31.43 -2.57 -23.83
C THR A 241 31.76 -3.80 -24.64
N GLY A 242 31.54 -3.77 -25.95
CA GLY A 242 31.67 -4.96 -26.84
C GLY A 242 30.61 -6.04 -26.56
N ALA A 243 29.65 -5.76 -25.65
CA ALA A 243 28.63 -6.72 -25.28
C ALA A 243 27.47 -6.67 -26.29
N VAL A 244 26.80 -7.81 -26.47
CA VAL A 244 25.56 -7.90 -27.23
C VAL A 244 24.49 -7.05 -26.55
N TYR A 245 23.85 -6.17 -27.30
CA TYR A 245 22.79 -5.33 -26.80
C TYR A 245 21.53 -6.13 -26.49
N ASN A 246 21.08 -6.02 -25.23
CA ASN A 246 19.78 -6.50 -24.82
C ASN A 246 19.05 -5.32 -24.14
N PRO A 247 17.91 -4.82 -24.68
CA PRO A 247 17.18 -3.68 -24.11
C PRO A 247 16.73 -3.90 -22.67
N ALA A 248 16.49 -5.14 -22.27
CA ALA A 248 16.09 -5.50 -20.91
C ALA A 248 17.28 -5.66 -19.95
N MET A 249 18.54 -5.57 -20.42
CA MET A 249 19.73 -5.86 -19.60
C MET A 249 19.82 -5.01 -18.32
N GLY A 250 19.43 -3.74 -18.39
CA GLY A 250 19.39 -2.81 -17.25
C GLY A 250 18.06 -2.83 -16.49
N GLY A 251 17.05 -3.45 -17.07
CA GLY A 251 15.73 -3.67 -16.45
C GLY A 251 15.10 -2.44 -15.84
N LEU A 252 14.47 -2.66 -14.70
CA LEU A 252 13.77 -1.63 -13.95
C LEU A 252 14.70 -0.51 -13.44
N VAL A 253 15.94 -0.84 -13.07
CA VAL A 253 16.91 0.16 -12.56
C VAL A 253 17.28 1.14 -13.65
N ALA A 254 17.58 0.64 -14.86
CA ALA A 254 17.86 1.51 -16.00
C ALA A 254 16.66 2.41 -16.34
N ALA A 255 15.43 1.90 -16.26
CA ALA A 255 14.22 2.67 -16.53
C ALA A 255 13.99 3.81 -15.51
N LEU A 256 14.26 3.58 -14.23
CA LEU A 256 14.21 4.62 -13.20
C LEU A 256 15.23 5.73 -13.46
N LEU A 257 16.46 5.33 -13.77
CA LEU A 257 17.54 6.27 -14.13
C LEU A 257 17.22 7.03 -15.42
N ALA A 258 16.63 6.35 -16.42
CA ALA A 258 16.21 6.94 -17.67
C ALA A 258 15.13 8.01 -17.48
N GLY A 259 14.13 7.73 -16.63
CA GLY A 259 13.10 8.73 -16.28
C GLY A 259 13.68 9.94 -15.55
N ALA A 260 14.59 9.72 -14.60
CA ALA A 260 15.26 10.80 -13.90
C ALA A 260 16.16 11.64 -14.83
N LEU A 261 16.90 10.97 -15.75
CA LEU A 261 17.72 11.63 -16.77
C LEU A 261 16.84 12.47 -17.70
N SER A 262 15.72 11.92 -18.19
CA SER A 262 14.79 12.62 -19.07
C SER A 262 14.29 13.92 -18.44
N ALA A 263 13.90 13.89 -17.15
CA ALA A 263 13.48 15.06 -16.41
C ALA A 263 14.62 16.09 -16.24
N GLY A 264 15.84 15.63 -16.02
CA GLY A 264 17.03 16.47 -15.94
C GLY A 264 17.34 17.17 -17.25
N LEU A 265 17.40 16.41 -18.36
CA LEU A 265 17.63 16.91 -19.71
C LEU A 265 16.54 17.91 -20.13
N GLU A 266 15.26 17.57 -19.94
CA GLU A 266 14.14 18.44 -20.27
C GLU A 266 14.28 19.82 -19.60
N ARG A 267 14.60 19.85 -18.30
CA ARG A 267 14.79 21.11 -17.58
C ARG A 267 15.96 21.94 -18.10
N GLN A 268 17.05 21.30 -18.53
CA GLN A 268 18.20 22.03 -19.07
C GLN A 268 17.93 22.55 -20.49
N VAL A 269 17.32 21.70 -21.33
CA VAL A 269 16.98 22.08 -22.71
C VAL A 269 15.98 23.24 -22.72
N ARG A 270 14.93 23.20 -21.90
CA ARG A 270 13.94 24.28 -21.79
C ARG A 270 14.52 25.62 -21.39
N LYS A 271 15.64 25.65 -20.66
CA LYS A 271 16.28 26.92 -20.26
C LYS A 271 16.88 27.72 -21.46
N VAL A 272 17.27 27.01 -22.50
CA VAL A 272 17.92 27.57 -23.67
C VAL A 272 17.05 27.58 -24.92
N MET A 273 15.91 26.87 -24.88
CA MET A 273 15.03 26.69 -26.02
C MET A 273 14.12 27.92 -26.22
N PRO A 274 14.06 28.50 -27.43
CA PRO A 274 13.06 29.51 -27.76
C PRO A 274 11.64 28.98 -27.67
N SER A 275 10.73 29.79 -27.10
CA SER A 275 9.34 29.38 -26.84
C SER A 275 8.55 28.88 -28.09
N VAL A 276 8.91 29.44 -29.27
CA VAL A 276 8.26 29.10 -30.53
C VAL A 276 8.46 27.63 -30.93
N ILE A 277 9.64 27.08 -30.65
CA ILE A 277 10.01 25.73 -31.05
C ILE A 277 10.06 24.73 -29.86
N ASP A 278 9.90 25.21 -28.63
CA ASP A 278 10.04 24.39 -27.40
C ASP A 278 9.14 23.16 -27.42
N THR A 279 7.91 23.27 -27.91
CA THR A 279 6.90 22.20 -27.88
C THR A 279 7.34 20.93 -28.61
N PHE A 280 8.14 21.04 -29.69
CA PHE A 280 8.62 19.88 -30.43
C PHE A 280 10.12 19.65 -30.32
N ALA A 281 10.92 20.71 -30.21
CA ALA A 281 12.37 20.59 -30.19
C ALA A 281 12.87 20.03 -28.84
N THR A 282 12.29 20.44 -27.73
CA THR A 282 12.67 19.94 -26.41
C THR A 282 12.40 18.43 -26.27
N PRO A 283 11.20 17.88 -26.57
CA PRO A 283 11.00 16.44 -26.56
C PRO A 283 11.94 15.69 -27.51
N LEU A 284 12.15 16.19 -28.72
CA LEU A 284 13.05 15.58 -29.68
C LEU A 284 14.48 15.43 -29.14
N ILE A 285 15.04 16.52 -28.60
CA ILE A 285 16.40 16.51 -28.04
C ILE A 285 16.47 15.58 -26.82
N VAL A 286 15.49 15.64 -25.93
CA VAL A 286 15.45 14.78 -24.74
C VAL A 286 15.39 13.30 -25.13
N LEU A 287 14.61 12.92 -26.13
CA LEU A 287 14.50 11.54 -26.56
C LEU A 287 15.74 11.06 -27.32
N VAL A 288 16.33 11.87 -28.18
CA VAL A 288 17.53 11.49 -28.94
C VAL A 288 18.74 11.42 -28.02
N VAL A 289 19.05 12.50 -27.31
CA VAL A 289 20.22 12.54 -26.42
C VAL A 289 20.04 11.59 -25.23
N GLY A 290 18.85 11.59 -24.63
CA GLY A 290 18.50 10.68 -23.55
C GLY A 290 18.53 9.22 -24.00
N GLY A 291 17.98 8.91 -25.18
CA GLY A 291 17.98 7.55 -25.75
C GLY A 291 19.41 7.01 -25.97
N ILE A 292 20.31 7.82 -26.53
CA ILE A 292 21.71 7.46 -26.67
C ILE A 292 22.34 7.18 -25.29
N ALA A 293 22.14 8.04 -24.33
CA ALA A 293 22.66 7.87 -22.98
C ALA A 293 22.06 6.63 -22.27
N ILE A 294 20.78 6.34 -22.48
CA ILE A 294 20.12 5.16 -21.94
C ILE A 294 20.78 3.90 -22.52
N ILE A 295 20.92 3.79 -23.83
CA ILE A 295 21.46 2.62 -24.50
C ILE A 295 22.95 2.43 -24.14
N ALA A 296 23.75 3.48 -24.24
CA ALA A 296 25.20 3.40 -24.10
C ALA A 296 25.67 3.31 -22.64
N VAL A 297 24.95 3.92 -21.70
CA VAL A 297 25.40 4.09 -20.32
C VAL A 297 24.44 3.51 -19.31
N LEU A 298 23.14 3.90 -19.33
CA LEU A 298 22.23 3.54 -18.25
C LEU A 298 21.83 2.06 -18.27
N GLN A 299 21.76 1.44 -19.45
CA GLN A 299 21.49 0.00 -19.56
C GLN A 299 22.63 -0.85 -18.97
N PRO A 300 23.91 -0.67 -19.34
CA PRO A 300 25.01 -1.37 -18.70
C PRO A 300 25.14 -1.07 -17.19
N LEU A 301 24.96 0.19 -16.79
CA LEU A 301 24.97 0.57 -15.37
C LEU A 301 23.85 -0.11 -14.58
N GLY A 302 22.63 -0.10 -15.14
CA GLY A 302 21.50 -0.80 -14.56
C GLY A 302 21.73 -2.30 -14.40
N ALA A 303 22.35 -2.94 -15.42
CA ALA A 303 22.74 -4.35 -15.37
C ALA A 303 23.73 -4.63 -14.23
N THR A 304 24.75 -3.78 -14.09
CA THR A 304 25.76 -3.91 -13.02
C THR A 304 25.13 -3.77 -11.63
N LEU A 305 24.25 -2.76 -11.46
CA LEU A 305 23.53 -2.55 -10.20
C LEU A 305 22.60 -3.72 -9.89
N THR A 306 21.91 -4.24 -10.89
CA THR A 306 21.04 -5.42 -10.76
C THR A 306 21.85 -6.64 -10.32
N GLN A 307 23.00 -6.91 -10.96
CA GLN A 307 23.90 -7.98 -10.55
C GLN A 307 24.42 -7.79 -9.12
N GLY A 308 24.71 -6.56 -8.72
CA GLY A 308 25.08 -6.25 -7.33
C GLY A 308 24.01 -6.62 -6.32
N VAL A 309 22.72 -6.37 -6.65
CA VAL A 309 21.60 -6.79 -5.79
C VAL A 309 21.53 -8.32 -5.70
N TYR A 310 21.64 -9.04 -6.82
CA TYR A 310 21.65 -10.51 -6.80
C TYR A 310 22.84 -11.06 -5.99
N ALA A 311 24.02 -10.50 -6.16
CA ALA A 311 25.20 -10.89 -5.39
C ALA A 311 25.03 -10.66 -3.88
N ALA A 312 24.43 -9.55 -3.49
CA ALA A 312 24.10 -9.28 -2.09
C ALA A 312 23.10 -10.29 -1.54
N MET A 313 22.09 -10.67 -2.32
CA MET A 313 21.10 -11.67 -1.92
C MET A 313 21.75 -13.06 -1.81
N SER A 314 22.54 -13.51 -2.80
CA SER A 314 23.30 -14.77 -2.71
C SER A 314 24.19 -14.80 -1.47
N PHE A 315 24.90 -13.71 -1.18
CA PHE A 315 25.72 -13.62 0.03
C PHE A 315 24.89 -13.84 1.30
N VAL A 316 23.72 -13.21 1.41
CA VAL A 316 22.84 -13.37 2.57
C VAL A 316 22.36 -14.83 2.70
N TYR A 317 21.95 -15.47 1.59
CA TYR A 317 21.43 -16.83 1.62
C TYR A 317 22.51 -17.88 1.79
N GLU A 318 23.64 -17.75 1.09
CA GLU A 318 24.70 -18.76 1.07
C GLU A 318 25.66 -18.63 2.25
N ARG A 319 25.94 -17.40 2.72
CA ARG A 319 26.92 -17.15 3.77
C ARG A 319 26.29 -16.97 5.14
N LEU A 320 25.20 -16.19 5.25
CA LEU A 320 24.53 -15.92 6.52
C LEU A 320 23.39 -16.93 6.77
N GLY A 321 22.81 -17.52 5.74
CA GLY A 321 21.76 -18.53 5.85
C GLY A 321 20.64 -18.14 6.81
N VAL A 322 20.35 -19.00 7.75
CA VAL A 322 19.27 -18.83 8.76
C VAL A 322 19.48 -17.56 9.60
N LEU A 323 20.70 -17.20 9.93
CA LEU A 323 21.02 -15.98 10.67
C LEU A 323 20.70 -14.72 9.82
N GLY A 324 21.01 -14.77 8.52
CA GLY A 324 20.64 -13.70 7.58
C GLY A 324 19.13 -13.49 7.52
N GLY A 325 18.37 -14.57 7.43
CA GLY A 325 16.90 -14.52 7.47
C GLY A 325 16.35 -13.92 8.75
N PHE A 326 16.92 -14.30 9.89
CA PHE A 326 16.56 -13.71 11.19
C PHE A 326 16.80 -12.20 11.20
N VAL A 327 18.00 -11.75 10.84
CA VAL A 327 18.37 -10.32 10.88
C VAL A 327 17.56 -9.49 9.91
N LEU A 328 17.33 -9.98 8.68
CA LEU A 328 16.53 -9.28 7.68
C LEU A 328 15.07 -9.12 8.13
N SER A 329 14.46 -10.18 8.63
CA SER A 329 13.06 -10.13 9.07
C SER A 329 12.89 -9.28 10.33
N ALA A 330 13.79 -9.42 11.33
CA ALA A 330 13.78 -8.59 12.53
C ALA A 330 14.04 -7.11 12.22
N GLY A 331 14.94 -6.81 11.28
CA GLY A 331 15.28 -5.46 10.86
C GLY A 331 14.22 -4.80 9.95
N PHE A 332 13.28 -5.56 9.41
CA PHE A 332 12.31 -5.03 8.47
C PHE A 332 11.28 -4.10 9.13
N LEU A 333 10.76 -4.43 10.31
CA LEU A 333 9.81 -3.58 11.04
C LEU A 333 10.37 -2.18 11.38
N PRO A 334 11.62 -2.01 11.84
CA PRO A 334 12.29 -0.71 11.92
C PRO A 334 12.27 0.07 10.59
N LEU A 335 12.54 -0.60 9.45
CA LEU A 335 12.44 0.04 8.13
C LEU A 335 11.01 0.45 7.78
N VAL A 336 10.02 -0.37 8.15
CA VAL A 336 8.59 -0.03 7.98
C VAL A 336 8.25 1.20 8.82
N SER A 337 8.70 1.27 10.07
CA SER A 337 8.38 2.35 11.00
C SER A 337 8.83 3.73 10.51
N VAL A 338 9.92 3.80 9.78
CA VAL A 338 10.43 5.05 9.16
C VAL A 338 9.94 5.22 7.70
N GLY A 339 9.14 4.28 7.18
CA GLY A 339 8.56 4.34 5.83
C GLY A 339 9.55 4.02 4.70
N MET A 340 10.70 3.42 5.00
CA MET A 340 11.74 3.09 4.01
C MET A 340 11.53 1.74 3.32
N HIS A 341 10.69 0.87 3.85
CA HIS A 341 10.44 -0.47 3.30
C HIS A 341 9.94 -0.47 1.85
N GLN A 342 9.22 0.57 1.44
CA GLN A 342 8.71 0.70 0.07
C GLN A 342 9.84 0.90 -0.97
N ALA A 343 11.02 1.36 -0.54
CA ALA A 343 12.19 1.45 -1.39
C ALA A 343 12.75 0.07 -1.78
N LEU A 344 12.33 -1.01 -1.11
CA LEU A 344 12.66 -2.38 -1.48
C LEU A 344 11.78 -2.93 -2.62
N THR A 345 10.68 -2.26 -2.96
CA THR A 345 9.78 -2.71 -4.03
C THR A 345 10.50 -2.95 -5.37
N PRO A 346 11.41 -2.08 -5.85
CA PRO A 346 12.19 -2.35 -7.06
C PRO A 346 12.99 -3.65 -6.96
N ILE A 347 13.58 -3.92 -5.80
CA ILE A 347 14.36 -5.14 -5.55
C ILE A 347 13.47 -6.37 -5.66
N HIS A 348 12.29 -6.34 -5.06
CA HIS A 348 11.34 -7.44 -5.17
C HIS A 348 10.88 -7.68 -6.60
N VAL A 349 10.64 -6.60 -7.37
CA VAL A 349 10.28 -6.70 -8.79
C VAL A 349 11.41 -7.35 -9.59
N MET A 350 12.65 -6.93 -9.36
CA MET A 350 13.83 -7.52 -10.03
C MET A 350 13.98 -9.00 -9.69
N LEU A 351 13.82 -9.38 -8.43
CA LEU A 351 13.92 -10.78 -7.99
C LEU A 351 12.79 -11.65 -8.56
N ASN A 352 11.65 -11.07 -8.90
CA ASN A 352 10.55 -11.75 -9.57
C ASN A 352 10.64 -11.71 -11.12
N ASP A 353 11.72 -11.18 -11.68
CA ASP A 353 11.92 -11.18 -13.13
C ASP A 353 12.29 -12.61 -13.60
N PRO A 354 11.49 -13.24 -14.49
CA PRO A 354 11.77 -14.58 -15.00
C PRO A 354 13.09 -14.68 -15.79
N SER A 355 13.59 -13.56 -16.31
CA SER A 355 14.88 -13.51 -17.00
C SER A 355 16.08 -13.42 -16.04
N GLY A 356 15.82 -13.21 -14.75
CA GLY A 356 16.85 -13.13 -13.71
C GLY A 356 17.44 -14.50 -13.34
N PRO A 357 18.54 -14.51 -12.57
CA PRO A 357 19.25 -15.75 -12.17
C PRO A 357 18.40 -16.74 -11.37
N THR A 358 17.35 -16.25 -10.69
CA THR A 358 16.44 -17.06 -9.88
C THR A 358 15.23 -17.59 -10.66
N GLY A 359 15.14 -17.31 -11.97
CA GLY A 359 13.99 -17.69 -12.78
C GLY A 359 12.68 -17.03 -12.32
N GLY A 360 12.74 -15.84 -11.72
CA GLY A 360 11.58 -15.11 -11.22
C GLY A 360 11.14 -15.50 -9.81
N ILE A 361 11.93 -16.31 -9.10
CA ILE A 361 11.63 -16.69 -7.72
C ILE A 361 12.30 -15.72 -6.75
N ASN A 362 11.48 -15.05 -5.94
CA ASN A 362 11.96 -14.11 -4.95
C ASN A 362 12.01 -14.75 -3.56
N TYR A 363 13.21 -15.07 -3.10
CA TYR A 363 13.44 -15.66 -1.78
C TYR A 363 13.49 -14.61 -0.65
N LEU A 364 13.70 -13.33 -0.97
CA LEU A 364 13.73 -12.25 0.03
C LEU A 364 12.32 -11.93 0.56
N LEU A 365 11.33 -11.87 -0.31
CA LEU A 365 9.98 -11.44 0.07
C LEU A 365 9.37 -12.29 1.19
N PRO A 366 9.41 -13.65 1.16
CA PRO A 366 8.86 -14.46 2.24
C PRO A 366 9.53 -14.20 3.60
N VAL A 367 10.84 -13.96 3.60
CA VAL A 367 11.58 -13.63 4.83
C VAL A 367 11.06 -12.32 5.44
N LEU A 368 10.85 -11.29 4.62
CA LEU A 368 10.34 -10.00 5.08
C LEU A 368 8.85 -10.06 5.47
N MET A 369 8.07 -10.95 4.84
CA MET A 369 6.65 -11.17 5.17
C MET A 369 6.45 -11.68 6.59
N MET A 370 7.43 -12.39 7.19
CA MET A 370 7.36 -12.89 8.56
C MET A 370 7.31 -11.75 9.59
N SER A 371 7.69 -10.53 9.20
CA SER A 371 7.59 -9.34 10.06
C SER A 371 6.15 -9.06 10.50
N GLY A 372 5.19 -9.25 9.61
CA GLY A 372 3.76 -9.19 9.95
C GLY A 372 3.35 -10.21 11.00
N GLY A 373 3.94 -11.41 10.96
CA GLY A 373 3.71 -12.47 11.92
C GLY A 373 4.14 -12.07 13.34
N GLY A 374 5.34 -11.55 13.51
CA GLY A 374 5.81 -11.05 14.79
C GLY A 374 4.89 -9.98 15.39
N GLN A 375 4.37 -9.07 14.55
CA GLN A 375 3.42 -8.02 14.98
C GLN A 375 2.09 -8.60 15.46
N VAL A 376 1.51 -9.52 14.71
CA VAL A 376 0.25 -10.17 15.07
C VAL A 376 0.41 -10.94 16.38
N GLY A 377 1.49 -11.70 16.54
CA GLY A 377 1.81 -12.39 17.78
C GLY A 377 1.90 -11.44 18.97
N ALA A 378 2.63 -10.35 18.83
CA ALA A 378 2.75 -9.33 19.87
C ALA A 378 1.38 -8.68 20.20
N GLY A 379 0.58 -8.40 19.19
CA GLY A 379 -0.77 -7.86 19.37
C GLY A 379 -1.67 -8.81 20.16
N ILE A 380 -1.66 -10.11 19.84
CA ILE A 380 -2.45 -11.13 20.59
C ILE A 380 -2.00 -11.17 22.06
N ALA A 381 -0.70 -11.14 22.34
CA ALA A 381 -0.19 -11.12 23.72
C ALA A 381 -0.69 -9.90 24.49
N LEU A 382 -0.62 -8.72 23.90
CA LEU A 382 -1.13 -7.49 24.50
C LEU A 382 -2.64 -7.57 24.76
N PHE A 383 -3.43 -8.03 23.77
CA PHE A 383 -4.87 -8.17 23.90
C PHE A 383 -5.29 -9.03 25.07
N LEU A 384 -4.59 -10.16 25.28
CA LEU A 384 -4.94 -11.14 26.31
C LEU A 384 -4.43 -10.72 27.69
N LYS A 385 -3.30 -9.99 27.78
CA LYS A 385 -2.64 -9.74 29.06
C LYS A 385 -2.96 -8.38 29.66
N THR A 386 -3.23 -7.34 28.83
CA THR A 386 -3.49 -5.99 29.35
C THR A 386 -4.86 -5.85 30.00
N GLY A 387 -4.93 -5.05 31.07
CA GLY A 387 -6.19 -4.57 31.67
C GLY A 387 -6.82 -3.39 30.93
N ASN A 388 -6.07 -2.69 30.07
CA ASN A 388 -6.50 -1.44 29.45
C ASN A 388 -7.48 -1.68 28.27
N GLU A 389 -8.73 -1.27 28.43
CA GLU A 389 -9.80 -1.49 27.43
C GLU A 389 -9.58 -0.70 26.14
N ARG A 390 -8.90 0.46 26.19
CA ARG A 390 -8.60 1.24 24.98
C ARG A 390 -7.58 0.52 24.11
N LEU A 391 -6.51 0.00 24.72
CA LEU A 391 -5.51 -0.78 24.00
C LEU A 391 -6.14 -2.05 23.41
N ARG A 392 -6.97 -2.78 24.17
CA ARG A 392 -7.73 -3.93 23.66
C ARG A 392 -8.58 -3.56 22.42
N GLY A 393 -9.23 -2.40 22.46
CA GLY A 393 -9.99 -1.88 21.31
C GLY A 393 -9.11 -1.70 20.06
N TYR A 394 -7.96 -1.04 20.19
CA TYR A 394 -7.03 -0.83 19.05
C TYR A 394 -6.47 -2.15 18.50
N VAL A 395 -6.12 -3.09 19.38
CA VAL A 395 -5.65 -4.41 18.95
C VAL A 395 -6.73 -5.16 18.19
N ARG A 396 -7.95 -5.23 18.74
CA ARG A 396 -9.08 -5.92 18.11
C ARG A 396 -9.36 -5.38 16.70
N ASP A 397 -9.34 -4.04 16.54
CA ASP A 397 -9.64 -3.38 15.28
C ASP A 397 -8.51 -3.58 14.23
N SER A 398 -7.29 -3.87 14.70
CA SER A 398 -6.10 -4.00 13.85
C SER A 398 -5.70 -5.43 13.54
N ILE A 399 -6.05 -6.40 14.40
CA ILE A 399 -5.50 -7.76 14.33
C ILE A 399 -5.99 -8.51 13.08
N ALA A 400 -7.26 -8.34 12.72
CA ALA A 400 -7.83 -8.99 11.53
C ALA A 400 -7.12 -8.51 10.25
N VAL A 401 -6.85 -7.21 10.17
CA VAL A 401 -6.13 -6.59 9.05
C VAL A 401 -4.68 -7.05 9.03
N GLY A 402 -4.05 -7.19 10.20
CA GLY A 402 -2.70 -7.74 10.37
C GLY A 402 -2.58 -9.19 9.90
N LEU A 403 -3.54 -10.05 10.23
CA LEU A 403 -3.62 -11.45 9.76
C LEU A 403 -3.71 -11.53 8.23
N LEU A 404 -4.40 -10.58 7.60
CA LEU A 404 -4.51 -10.49 6.15
C LEU A 404 -3.28 -9.86 5.48
N GLY A 405 -2.28 -9.44 6.28
CA GLY A 405 -0.98 -9.00 5.79
C GLY A 405 -0.75 -7.49 5.79
N VAL A 406 -1.63 -6.69 6.40
CA VAL A 406 -1.44 -5.25 6.57
C VAL A 406 -1.16 -4.94 8.03
N GLY A 407 0.10 -5.01 8.43
CA GLY A 407 0.55 -4.84 9.82
C GLY A 407 0.69 -3.38 10.29
N GLU A 408 0.57 -2.40 9.40
CA GLU A 408 0.80 -0.98 9.75
C GLU A 408 -0.13 -0.46 10.86
N PRO A 409 -1.45 -0.73 10.88
CA PRO A 409 -2.31 -0.27 11.97
C PRO A 409 -1.87 -0.83 13.33
N LEU A 410 -1.56 -2.12 13.39
CA LEU A 410 -1.10 -2.80 14.61
C LEU A 410 0.26 -2.26 15.07
N MET A 411 1.16 -1.95 14.12
CA MET A 411 2.47 -1.40 14.44
C MET A 411 2.38 0.02 14.99
N TYR A 412 1.76 0.95 14.24
CA TYR A 412 1.77 2.36 14.61
C TYR A 412 0.79 2.73 15.73
N ALA A 413 -0.33 2.00 15.85
CA ALA A 413 -1.32 2.26 16.88
C ALA A 413 -1.06 1.48 18.18
N VAL A 414 -0.28 0.39 18.16
CA VAL A 414 -0.15 -0.53 19.29
C VAL A 414 1.30 -0.74 19.70
N THR A 415 2.10 -1.43 18.88
CA THR A 415 3.39 -1.95 19.33
C THR A 415 4.48 -0.86 19.39
N LEU A 416 4.56 0.02 18.40
CA LEU A 416 5.59 1.06 18.30
C LEU A 416 5.49 2.13 19.42
N PRO A 417 4.30 2.65 19.79
CA PRO A 417 4.18 3.61 20.91
C PRO A 417 4.61 3.04 22.25
N LEU A 418 4.42 1.75 22.46
CA LEU A 418 4.78 1.04 23.68
C LEU A 418 6.28 0.69 23.74
N GLY A 419 6.96 0.63 22.62
CA GLY A 419 8.39 0.34 22.51
C GLY A 419 8.76 -1.13 22.75
N ARG A 420 8.63 -1.66 23.97
CA ARG A 420 8.97 -3.07 24.29
C ARG A 420 8.24 -4.08 23.39
N PRO A 421 6.90 -3.98 23.18
CA PRO A 421 6.19 -4.88 22.26
C PRO A 421 6.68 -4.78 20.81
N PHE A 422 7.15 -3.62 20.40
CA PHE A 422 7.73 -3.47 19.07
C PHE A 422 9.03 -4.27 18.91
N VAL A 423 9.92 -4.20 19.92
CA VAL A 423 11.19 -4.96 19.91
C VAL A 423 10.92 -6.47 19.95
N THR A 424 10.00 -6.93 20.80
CA THR A 424 9.64 -8.35 20.88
C THR A 424 8.97 -8.86 19.62
N ALA A 425 8.17 -8.02 18.94
CA ALA A 425 7.61 -8.31 17.61
C ALA A 425 8.72 -8.46 16.55
N CYS A 426 9.74 -7.58 16.56
CA CYS A 426 10.90 -7.69 15.66
C CYS A 426 11.65 -9.02 15.87
N LEU A 427 11.92 -9.40 17.12
CA LEU A 427 12.61 -10.65 17.43
C LEU A 427 11.76 -11.87 17.03
N GLY A 428 10.45 -11.83 17.28
CA GLY A 428 9.52 -12.87 16.85
C GLY A 428 9.45 -13.01 15.33
N ALA A 429 9.46 -11.89 14.61
CA ALA A 429 9.57 -11.86 13.16
C ALA A 429 10.88 -12.54 12.68
N GLY A 430 11.99 -12.27 13.37
CA GLY A 430 13.28 -12.88 13.10
C GLY A 430 13.23 -14.41 13.12
N VAL A 431 12.53 -15.01 14.08
CA VAL A 431 12.36 -16.48 14.15
C VAL A 431 11.64 -17.01 12.90
N GLY A 432 10.55 -16.35 12.48
CA GLY A 432 9.86 -16.71 11.24
C GLY A 432 10.74 -16.54 10.01
N GLY A 433 11.51 -15.44 9.93
CA GLY A 433 12.46 -15.18 8.84
C GLY A 433 13.59 -16.23 8.76
N ALA A 434 14.08 -16.67 9.91
CA ALA A 434 15.04 -17.74 10.01
C ALA A 434 14.49 -19.05 9.41
N LEU A 435 13.25 -19.42 9.74
CA LEU A 435 12.59 -20.60 9.19
C LEU A 435 12.27 -20.43 7.70
N ALA A 436 11.84 -19.25 7.27
CA ALA A 436 11.58 -18.98 5.86
C ALA A 436 12.85 -19.19 5.01
N THR A 437 14.02 -18.79 5.53
CA THR A 437 15.31 -19.04 4.89
C THR A 437 15.71 -20.51 4.97
N LEU A 438 15.52 -21.16 6.11
CA LEU A 438 15.84 -22.58 6.29
C LEU A 438 15.08 -23.47 5.30
N PHE A 439 13.81 -23.17 5.07
CA PHE A 439 12.95 -23.90 4.12
C PHE A 439 13.09 -23.42 2.68
N HIS A 440 13.96 -22.45 2.39
CA HIS A 440 14.15 -21.85 1.07
C HIS A 440 12.83 -21.44 0.42
N ILE A 441 11.96 -20.80 1.21
CA ILE A 441 10.64 -20.38 0.74
C ILE A 441 10.82 -19.26 -0.28
N GLY A 442 10.22 -19.41 -1.47
CA GLY A 442 10.21 -18.40 -2.52
C GLY A 442 8.81 -17.96 -2.88
N THR A 443 8.68 -16.74 -3.40
CA THR A 443 7.44 -16.24 -4.00
C THR A 443 7.61 -16.09 -5.51
N VAL A 444 6.55 -16.41 -6.25
CA VAL A 444 6.49 -16.31 -7.72
C VAL A 444 5.92 -14.98 -8.20
N SER A 445 5.46 -14.16 -7.25
CA SER A 445 4.88 -12.85 -7.54
C SER A 445 4.99 -11.96 -6.32
N GLN A 446 4.65 -10.68 -6.49
CA GLN A 446 4.52 -9.74 -5.39
C GLN A 446 3.10 -9.72 -4.85
N GLY A 447 2.95 -9.40 -3.57
CA GLY A 447 1.66 -9.30 -2.92
C GLY A 447 1.80 -8.90 -1.46
N VAL A 448 0.69 -8.99 -0.74
CA VAL A 448 0.64 -8.73 0.69
C VAL A 448 1.10 -9.95 1.49
N SER A 449 1.57 -9.71 2.70
CA SER A 449 2.00 -10.74 3.64
C SER A 449 0.80 -11.47 4.30
N GLY A 450 1.01 -12.10 5.43
CA GLY A 450 -0.04 -12.78 6.18
C GLY A 450 -0.63 -13.98 5.43
N LEU A 451 -1.90 -14.24 5.63
CA LEU A 451 -2.58 -15.37 4.99
C LEU A 451 -2.65 -15.27 3.47
N PHE A 452 -2.72 -14.05 2.91
CA PHE A 452 -2.69 -13.86 1.46
C PHE A 452 -1.32 -14.23 0.84
N GLY A 453 -0.25 -14.27 1.63
CA GLY A 453 1.04 -14.74 1.17
C GLY A 453 1.03 -16.18 0.64
N LEU A 454 0.11 -17.02 1.13
CA LEU A 454 -0.07 -18.38 0.64
C LEU A 454 -0.38 -18.46 -0.86
N LEU A 455 -1.00 -17.41 -1.42
CA LEU A 455 -1.36 -17.35 -2.85
C LEU A 455 -0.16 -17.08 -3.76
N ILE A 456 0.89 -16.44 -3.24
CA ILE A 456 2.05 -16.01 -4.03
C ILE A 456 3.32 -16.83 -3.75
N VAL A 457 3.30 -17.70 -2.75
CA VAL A 457 4.39 -18.65 -2.47
C VAL A 457 4.45 -19.71 -3.56
N GLN A 458 5.64 -20.19 -3.87
CA GLN A 458 5.86 -21.28 -4.82
C GLN A 458 4.93 -22.47 -4.55
N PRO A 459 4.36 -23.08 -5.60
CA PRO A 459 3.59 -24.31 -5.46
C PRO A 459 4.37 -25.39 -4.68
N GLY A 460 3.69 -25.99 -3.71
CA GLY A 460 4.29 -27.01 -2.81
C GLY A 460 4.97 -26.46 -1.56
N GLN A 461 5.21 -25.14 -1.45
CA GLN A 461 5.83 -24.53 -0.26
C GLN A 461 4.82 -23.88 0.71
N GLN A 462 3.51 -23.98 0.46
CA GLN A 462 2.47 -23.35 1.29
C GLN A 462 2.52 -23.80 2.74
N LEU A 463 2.76 -25.10 2.98
CA LEU A 463 2.88 -25.64 4.34
C LEU A 463 4.13 -25.08 5.05
N ALA A 464 5.27 -25.02 4.36
CA ALA A 464 6.50 -24.46 4.90
C ALA A 464 6.31 -22.98 5.27
N TYR A 465 5.66 -22.21 4.39
CA TYR A 465 5.30 -20.82 4.66
C TYR A 465 4.40 -20.68 5.89
N LEU A 466 3.36 -21.52 6.00
CA LEU A 466 2.45 -21.51 7.14
C LEU A 466 3.18 -21.82 8.44
N VAL A 467 4.08 -22.81 8.43
CA VAL A 467 4.91 -23.17 9.60
C VAL A 467 5.78 -21.99 10.02
N ALA A 468 6.47 -21.34 9.08
CA ALA A 468 7.30 -20.17 9.36
C ALA A 468 6.45 -18.99 9.92
N MET A 469 5.27 -18.76 9.35
CA MET A 469 4.35 -17.70 9.79
C MET A 469 3.81 -17.97 11.20
N VAL A 470 3.37 -19.22 11.48
CA VAL A 470 2.90 -19.63 12.81
C VAL A 470 4.02 -19.53 13.83
N ALA A 471 5.26 -19.86 13.46
CA ALA A 471 6.40 -19.69 14.33
C ALA A 471 6.68 -18.19 14.63
N ALA A 472 6.52 -17.30 13.65
CA ALA A 472 6.59 -15.86 13.88
C ALA A 472 5.48 -15.37 14.83
N TYR A 473 4.23 -15.85 14.66
CA TYR A 473 3.14 -15.55 15.59
C TYR A 473 3.44 -16.04 17.00
N ALA A 474 3.83 -17.30 17.15
CA ALA A 474 4.09 -17.91 18.44
C ALA A 474 5.28 -17.26 19.17
N SER A 475 6.36 -17.00 18.48
CA SER A 475 7.54 -16.35 19.07
C SER A 475 7.28 -14.87 19.39
N GLY A 476 6.60 -14.11 18.52
CA GLY A 476 6.17 -12.75 18.81
C GLY A 476 5.23 -12.68 20.00
N PHE A 477 4.28 -13.62 20.10
CA PHE A 477 3.40 -13.77 21.25
C PHE A 477 4.18 -14.08 22.53
N ALA A 478 4.99 -15.13 22.54
CA ALA A 478 5.70 -15.58 23.73
C ALA A 478 6.67 -14.51 24.25
N LEU A 479 7.46 -13.89 23.35
CA LEU A 479 8.39 -12.84 23.74
C LEU A 479 7.66 -11.60 24.28
N THR A 480 6.53 -11.23 23.69
CA THR A 480 5.75 -10.08 24.18
C THR A 480 5.06 -10.40 25.49
N TRP A 481 4.53 -11.61 25.63
CA TRP A 481 3.90 -12.07 26.88
C TRP A 481 4.87 -12.04 28.04
N LEU A 482 6.13 -12.46 27.82
CA LEU A 482 7.16 -12.54 28.88
C LEU A 482 7.81 -11.18 29.15
N PHE A 483 8.10 -10.40 28.12
CA PHE A 483 8.98 -9.22 28.22
C PHE A 483 8.37 -7.91 27.71
N GLY A 484 7.26 -7.98 26.95
CA GLY A 484 6.74 -6.82 26.23
C GLY A 484 5.66 -6.05 26.96
N VAL A 485 4.90 -6.69 27.86
CA VAL A 485 3.75 -6.04 28.53
C VAL A 485 4.21 -5.28 29.75
N ASP A 486 3.92 -3.97 29.76
CA ASP A 486 4.22 -3.01 30.81
C ASP A 486 2.97 -2.14 31.01
N GLU A 487 2.18 -2.46 32.05
CA GLU A 487 0.89 -1.79 32.29
C GLU A 487 1.06 -0.31 32.60
N ASP A 488 2.09 0.08 33.34
CA ASP A 488 2.35 1.49 33.66
C ASP A 488 2.57 2.30 32.38
N ARG A 489 3.32 1.72 31.45
CA ARG A 489 3.56 2.34 30.13
C ARG A 489 2.31 2.35 29.25
N ILE A 490 1.48 1.32 29.33
CA ILE A 490 0.22 1.23 28.61
C ILE A 490 -0.74 2.34 29.07
N ASP A 491 -0.88 2.52 30.38
CA ASP A 491 -1.73 3.55 30.97
C ASP A 491 -1.20 4.97 30.69
N GLU A 492 0.12 5.16 30.67
CA GLU A 492 0.72 6.44 30.25
C GLU A 492 0.38 6.80 28.80
N VAL A 493 0.38 5.82 27.90
CA VAL A 493 0.18 6.04 26.45
C VAL A 493 -1.31 6.13 26.08
N TYR A 494 -2.16 5.31 26.68
CA TYR A 494 -3.57 5.18 26.29
C TYR A 494 -4.55 5.76 27.33
N GLY A 495 -4.04 6.16 28.48
CA GLY A 495 -4.84 6.58 29.65
C GLY A 495 -5.42 5.38 30.40
N THR A 496 -5.81 5.59 31.63
CA THR A 496 -6.49 4.58 32.49
C THR A 496 -7.90 4.29 32.04
#